data_e0813b4961411e350fc0341289293b90
#
_entry.id   e0813b4961411e350fc0341289293b90
#
_cell.length_a   1.000
_cell.length_b   1.000
_cell.length_c   1.000
_cell.angle_alpha   90.00
_cell.angle_beta   90.00
_cell.angle_gamma   90.00
#
_symmetry.space_group_name_H-M   'P 1'
#
loop_
_entity.id
_entity.type
_entity.pdbx_description
1 polymer ?
#
loop_
_entity_poly.entity_id
_entity_poly.type
_entity_poly.pdbx_seq_one_letter_code
_entity_poly.pdbx_strand_id
1 'polypeptide(L)'
;MRSLDQLVMTGKVLYLGISNTPSWVVSRANEYARQRGLTPFSVYEGQWSAAEREIERDVVPMCIDEGMALAPFGVLGMGYFRTSAQREAEKISAEGREGRKVDFVDKPQKTILADTLERIAIAKETSITSVALAWCIAKAPYVFPIVGGRKIEHLKANIDALGLKLSSEDVEAIENTVPFDFGYPQVLLGGPSGAKHPQDVWITKKFGHFDWVAGPEVSSSVY
;
A
#
# COMPACT_ATOMS: atom_id res chain seq x y z
N MET A 1 8.97 24.75 2.52
CA MET A 1 10.29 24.17 2.76
C MET A 1 11.14 24.97 3.76
N ARG A 2 11.47 26.26 3.55
CA ARG A 2 12.37 27.01 4.46
C ARG A 2 11.95 26.99 5.94
N SER A 3 10.66 27.27 6.22
CA SER A 3 10.15 27.25 7.61
C SER A 3 10.18 25.87 8.25
N LEU A 4 9.96 24.83 7.45
CA LEU A 4 10.06 23.42 7.93
C LEU A 4 11.53 23.05 8.22
N ASP A 5 12.44 23.46 7.34
CA ASP A 5 13.86 23.26 7.54
C ASP A 5 14.38 23.92 8.84
N GLN A 6 13.91 25.13 9.16
CA GLN A 6 14.24 25.79 10.43
C GLN A 6 13.83 24.96 11.66
N LEU A 7 12.71 24.23 11.60
CA LEU A 7 12.29 23.35 12.70
C LEU A 7 13.24 22.17 12.87
N VAL A 8 13.75 21.63 11.78
CA VAL A 8 14.77 20.56 11.80
C VAL A 8 16.09 21.11 12.31
N MET A 9 16.57 22.22 11.77
CA MET A 9 17.85 22.85 12.15
C MET A 9 17.88 23.26 13.62
N THR A 10 16.74 23.65 14.20
CA THR A 10 16.62 23.96 15.63
C THR A 10 16.41 22.74 16.53
N GLY A 11 16.43 21.52 15.98
CA GLY A 11 16.26 20.27 16.70
C GLY A 11 14.85 20.01 17.23
N LYS A 12 13.85 20.81 16.83
CA LYS A 12 12.45 20.62 17.24
C LYS A 12 11.77 19.47 16.51
N VAL A 13 12.26 19.15 15.32
CA VAL A 13 11.75 18.08 14.45
C VAL A 13 12.96 17.32 13.92
N LEU A 14 12.89 16.00 13.82
CA LEU A 14 13.95 15.15 13.26
C LEU A 14 13.79 14.92 11.77
N TYR A 15 12.56 14.62 11.34
CA TYR A 15 12.22 14.30 9.96
C TYR A 15 10.97 15.04 9.52
N LEU A 16 10.86 15.30 8.22
CA LEU A 16 9.68 15.92 7.62
C LEU A 16 8.87 14.87 6.89
N GLY A 17 7.56 14.84 7.14
CA GLY A 17 6.59 14.04 6.41
C GLY A 17 5.60 14.92 5.65
N ILE A 18 4.96 14.33 4.64
CA ILE A 18 3.89 14.96 3.88
C ILE A 18 2.75 13.97 3.68
N SER A 19 1.51 14.45 3.71
CA SER A 19 0.33 13.61 3.63
C SER A 19 -0.62 14.05 2.51
N ASN A 20 -1.26 13.08 1.85
CA ASN A 20 -2.35 13.29 0.91
C ASN A 20 -2.08 14.37 -0.15
N THR A 21 -0.86 14.43 -0.63
CA THR A 21 -0.38 15.45 -1.58
C THR A 21 -0.05 14.79 -2.92
N PRO A 22 -0.41 15.40 -4.06
CA PRO A 22 -0.04 14.87 -5.37
C PRO A 22 1.47 14.64 -5.50
N SER A 23 1.87 13.52 -6.11
CA SER A 23 3.26 13.09 -6.26
C SER A 23 4.15 14.16 -6.90
N TRP A 24 3.68 14.83 -7.96
CA TRP A 24 4.42 15.89 -8.63
C TRP A 24 4.72 17.10 -7.74
N VAL A 25 3.84 17.41 -6.76
CA VAL A 25 4.06 18.47 -5.78
C VAL A 25 5.17 18.09 -4.81
N VAL A 26 5.16 16.82 -4.36
CA VAL A 26 6.17 16.28 -3.44
C VAL A 26 7.54 16.27 -4.10
N SER A 27 7.66 15.73 -5.31
CA SER A 27 8.91 15.70 -6.07
C SER A 27 9.47 17.13 -6.30
N ARG A 28 8.62 18.09 -6.67
CA ARG A 28 9.05 19.49 -6.81
C ARG A 28 9.50 20.12 -5.50
N ALA A 29 8.84 19.79 -4.39
CA ALA A 29 9.21 20.29 -3.07
C ALA A 29 10.56 19.74 -2.62
N ASN A 30 10.78 18.43 -2.84
CA ASN A 30 12.03 17.76 -2.52
C ASN A 30 13.18 18.25 -3.41
N GLU A 31 12.95 18.41 -4.71
CA GLU A 31 13.93 18.97 -5.62
C GLU A 31 14.31 20.41 -5.23
N TYR A 32 13.31 21.24 -4.90
CA TYR A 32 13.56 22.59 -4.38
C TYR A 32 14.40 22.58 -3.10
N ALA A 33 14.15 21.62 -2.20
CA ALA A 33 14.91 21.49 -0.96
C ALA A 33 16.37 21.09 -1.25
N ARG A 34 16.59 20.06 -2.06
CA ARG A 34 17.94 19.59 -2.45
C ARG A 34 18.78 20.70 -3.08
N GLN A 35 18.21 21.43 -4.06
CA GLN A 35 18.92 22.53 -4.75
C GLN A 35 19.32 23.67 -3.82
N ARG A 36 18.72 23.80 -2.66
CA ARG A 36 18.95 24.92 -1.71
C ARG A 36 19.53 24.48 -0.38
N GLY A 37 19.96 23.22 -0.27
CA GLY A 37 20.51 22.69 0.97
C GLY A 37 19.51 22.68 2.14
N LEU A 38 18.20 22.54 1.83
CA LEU A 38 17.14 22.43 2.81
C LEU A 38 16.77 20.97 3.02
N THR A 39 16.14 20.66 4.15
CA THR A 39 15.65 19.34 4.48
C THR A 39 14.46 18.94 3.60
N PRO A 40 14.55 17.85 2.80
CA PRO A 40 13.43 17.32 2.02
C PRO A 40 12.45 16.55 2.90
N PHE A 41 11.30 16.20 2.35
CA PHE A 41 10.39 15.21 2.94
C PHE A 41 11.01 13.81 2.82
N SER A 42 10.93 13.03 3.89
CA SER A 42 11.45 11.66 3.98
C SER A 42 10.36 10.60 4.20
N VAL A 43 9.13 11.02 4.49
CA VAL A 43 7.99 10.12 4.72
C VAL A 43 6.77 10.66 4.00
N TYR A 44 6.05 9.77 3.32
CA TYR A 44 4.73 10.06 2.76
C TYR A 44 3.65 9.28 3.51
N GLU A 45 2.60 9.97 3.94
CA GLU A 45 1.42 9.36 4.55
C GLU A 45 0.24 9.44 3.57
N GLY A 46 -0.40 8.30 3.29
CA GLY A 46 -1.53 8.23 2.39
C GLY A 46 -2.41 7.02 2.63
N GLN A 47 -3.62 7.06 2.08
CA GLN A 47 -4.53 5.92 2.14
C GLN A 47 -4.05 4.82 1.20
N TRP A 48 -3.87 3.60 1.75
CA TRP A 48 -3.51 2.43 0.97
C TRP A 48 -4.01 1.15 1.64
N SER A 49 -4.63 0.30 0.87
CA SER A 49 -5.04 -1.04 1.28
C SER A 49 -5.25 -1.91 0.05
N ALA A 50 -5.48 -3.20 0.25
CA ALA A 50 -5.82 -4.10 -0.85
C ALA A 50 -7.12 -3.69 -1.58
N ALA A 51 -7.97 -2.86 -0.97
CA ALA A 51 -9.19 -2.31 -1.57
C ALA A 51 -9.04 -0.90 -2.16
N GLU A 52 -7.98 -0.19 -1.81
CA GLU A 52 -7.74 1.22 -2.18
C GLU A 52 -6.30 1.37 -2.62
N ARG A 53 -6.08 1.22 -3.92
CA ARG A 53 -4.74 1.07 -4.52
C ARG A 53 -4.28 2.27 -5.33
N GLU A 54 -5.03 3.39 -5.29
CA GLU A 54 -4.81 4.57 -6.15
C GLU A 54 -3.40 5.14 -6.05
N ILE A 55 -2.78 5.10 -4.86
CA ILE A 55 -1.41 5.61 -4.69
C ILE A 55 -0.35 4.76 -5.41
N GLU A 56 -0.69 3.54 -5.85
CA GLU A 56 0.21 2.70 -6.64
C GLU A 56 0.48 3.25 -8.05
N ARG A 57 -0.35 4.20 -8.55
CA ARG A 57 -0.16 4.79 -9.87
C ARG A 57 1.08 5.67 -9.97
N ASP A 58 1.32 6.50 -8.96
CA ASP A 58 2.36 7.53 -9.02
C ASP A 58 3.02 7.82 -7.68
N VAL A 59 2.31 7.73 -6.55
CA VAL A 59 2.87 8.04 -5.22
C VAL A 59 3.88 6.99 -4.79
N VAL A 60 3.55 5.70 -4.92
CA VAL A 60 4.49 4.62 -4.56
C VAL A 60 5.76 4.68 -5.42
N PRO A 61 5.68 4.78 -6.76
CA PRO A 61 6.87 4.98 -7.60
C PRO A 61 7.65 6.24 -7.22
N MET A 62 6.98 7.35 -6.95
CA MET A 62 7.64 8.58 -6.51
C MET A 62 8.37 8.39 -5.19
N CYS A 63 7.77 7.72 -4.21
CA CYS A 63 8.43 7.44 -2.93
C CYS A 63 9.69 6.59 -3.09
N ILE A 64 9.67 5.60 -3.99
CA ILE A 64 10.83 4.77 -4.30
C ILE A 64 11.93 5.60 -4.95
N ASP A 65 11.60 6.43 -5.93
CA ASP A 65 12.54 7.31 -6.63
C ASP A 65 13.17 8.36 -5.71
N GLU A 66 12.37 8.96 -4.84
CA GLU A 66 12.80 9.98 -3.87
C GLU A 66 13.47 9.40 -2.62
N GLY A 67 13.49 8.06 -2.45
CA GLY A 67 14.00 7.40 -1.25
C GLY A 67 13.17 7.67 0.01
N MET A 68 11.87 7.88 -0.15
CA MET A 68 10.93 8.18 0.93
C MET A 68 10.31 6.90 1.50
N ALA A 69 10.09 6.88 2.81
CA ALA A 69 9.28 5.87 3.45
C ALA A 69 7.78 6.12 3.21
N LEU A 70 7.00 5.03 3.19
CA LEU A 70 5.54 5.05 3.12
C LEU A 70 4.95 4.75 4.50
N ALA A 71 4.07 5.61 4.99
CA ALA A 71 3.29 5.42 6.22
C ALA A 71 1.79 5.33 5.87
N PRO A 72 1.33 4.22 5.27
CA PRO A 72 -0.05 4.10 4.83
C PRO A 72 -1.02 3.97 5.99
N PHE A 73 -2.16 4.66 5.89
CA PHE A 73 -3.31 4.45 6.75
C PHE A 73 -4.44 3.71 6.03
N GLY A 74 -5.42 3.21 6.78
CA GLY A 74 -6.54 2.46 6.21
C GLY A 74 -6.21 1.02 5.82
N VAL A 75 -5.01 0.55 6.08
CA VAL A 75 -4.46 -0.75 5.66
C VAL A 75 -5.35 -1.94 6.06
N LEU A 76 -5.98 -1.86 7.23
CA LEU A 76 -6.89 -2.88 7.77
C LEU A 76 -8.33 -2.74 7.24
N GLY A 77 -8.53 -1.98 6.14
CA GLY A 77 -9.81 -1.81 5.48
C GLY A 77 -10.82 -0.92 6.24
N MET A 78 -10.37 -0.12 7.22
CA MET A 78 -11.23 0.82 7.98
C MET A 78 -12.49 0.17 8.59
N GLY A 79 -12.40 -1.12 8.95
CA GLY A 79 -13.50 -1.89 9.53
C GLY A 79 -14.35 -2.65 8.51
N TYR A 80 -14.02 -2.63 7.21
CA TYR A 80 -14.68 -3.44 6.18
C TYR A 80 -14.12 -4.86 6.06
N PHE A 81 -12.83 -5.07 6.39
CA PHE A 81 -12.25 -6.42 6.37
C PHE A 81 -12.70 -7.21 7.59
N ARG A 82 -13.83 -7.89 7.43
CA ARG A 82 -14.49 -8.70 8.45
C ARG A 82 -14.80 -10.08 7.90
N THR A 83 -14.74 -11.06 8.79
CA THR A 83 -15.13 -12.43 8.44
C THR A 83 -16.63 -12.49 8.10
N SER A 84 -17.02 -13.50 7.35
CA SER A 84 -18.42 -13.79 7.03
C SER A 84 -19.28 -13.89 8.30
N ALA A 85 -18.78 -14.57 9.34
CA ALA A 85 -19.44 -14.67 10.63
C ALA A 85 -19.60 -13.33 11.35
N GLN A 86 -18.58 -12.46 11.29
CA GLN A 86 -18.67 -11.12 11.87
C GLN A 86 -19.67 -10.24 11.15
N ARG A 87 -19.74 -10.32 9.82
CA ARG A 87 -20.72 -9.58 9.01
C ARG A 87 -22.16 -10.03 9.32
N GLU A 88 -22.38 -11.33 9.49
CA GLU A 88 -23.70 -11.86 9.82
C GLU A 88 -24.13 -11.48 11.24
N ALA A 89 -23.23 -11.56 12.22
CA ALA A 89 -23.50 -11.12 13.59
C ALA A 89 -23.89 -9.63 13.68
N GLU A 90 -23.34 -8.78 12.82
CA GLU A 90 -23.67 -7.36 12.77
C GLU A 90 -25.03 -7.05 12.15
N LYS A 91 -25.48 -7.85 11.18
CA LYS A 91 -26.85 -7.73 10.65
C LYS A 91 -27.89 -8.02 11.73
N ILE A 92 -27.57 -8.89 12.66
CA ILE A 92 -28.45 -9.29 13.77
C ILE A 92 -28.40 -8.28 14.92
N SER A 93 -27.22 -7.71 15.21
CA SER A 93 -27.07 -6.66 16.22
C SER A 93 -27.30 -5.30 15.55
N ALA A 94 -28.37 -4.60 15.92
CA ALA A 94 -28.66 -3.24 15.42
C ALA A 94 -27.64 -2.16 15.82
N GLU A 95 -26.51 -2.54 16.41
CA GLU A 95 -25.40 -1.67 16.77
C GLU A 95 -24.52 -1.37 15.55
N GLY A 96 -24.98 -0.44 14.72
CA GLY A 96 -24.20 0.14 13.65
C GLY A 96 -22.98 0.87 14.20
N ARG A 97 -21.77 0.43 13.88
CA ARG A 97 -20.56 1.18 14.19
C ARG A 97 -20.47 2.40 13.30
N GLU A 98 -20.67 3.57 13.86
CA GLU A 98 -20.18 4.81 13.27
C GLU A 98 -18.66 4.87 13.41
N GLY A 99 -17.94 4.39 12.40
CA GLY A 99 -16.53 4.67 12.18
C GLY A 99 -16.37 5.92 11.31
N ARG A 100 -15.16 6.43 11.14
CA ARG A 100 -14.84 7.41 10.09
C ARG A 100 -15.15 6.77 8.75
N LYS A 101 -16.32 7.05 8.21
CA LYS A 101 -16.72 6.61 6.86
C LYS A 101 -16.09 7.57 5.86
N VAL A 102 -14.90 7.23 5.41
CA VAL A 102 -14.31 7.81 4.20
C VAL A 102 -14.48 6.74 3.13
N ASP A 103 -15.66 6.71 2.51
CA ASP A 103 -16.02 5.71 1.50
C ASP A 103 -15.59 6.18 0.11
N PHE A 104 -14.36 5.85 -0.29
CA PHE A 104 -13.91 6.08 -1.68
C PHE A 104 -14.09 4.86 -2.59
N VAL A 105 -14.38 3.67 -2.05
CA VAL A 105 -14.56 2.43 -2.82
C VAL A 105 -15.90 1.79 -2.53
N ASP A 106 -16.51 1.24 -3.55
CA ASP A 106 -17.83 0.60 -3.48
C ASP A 106 -17.82 -0.57 -2.47
N LYS A 107 -18.86 -0.61 -1.65
CA LYS A 107 -19.05 -1.63 -0.59
C LYS A 107 -19.04 -3.08 -1.09
N PRO A 108 -19.65 -3.42 -2.25
CA PRO A 108 -19.62 -4.78 -2.79
C PRO A 108 -18.21 -5.29 -3.04
N GLN A 109 -17.32 -4.47 -3.60
CA GLN A 109 -15.93 -4.85 -3.87
C GLN A 109 -15.15 -5.13 -2.57
N LYS A 110 -15.36 -4.35 -1.53
CA LYS A 110 -14.75 -4.56 -0.20
C LYS A 110 -15.21 -5.87 0.44
N THR A 111 -16.46 -6.26 0.22
CA THR A 111 -17.00 -7.52 0.73
C THR A 111 -16.38 -8.73 0.01
N ILE A 112 -16.30 -8.68 -1.33
CA ILE A 112 -15.70 -9.75 -2.12
C ILE A 112 -14.21 -9.91 -1.74
N LEU A 113 -13.50 -8.81 -1.56
CA LEU A 113 -12.12 -8.83 -1.11
C LEU A 113 -11.99 -9.42 0.31
N ALA A 114 -12.90 -9.08 1.22
CA ALA A 114 -12.91 -9.64 2.57
C ALA A 114 -13.07 -11.17 2.55
N ASP A 115 -13.88 -11.73 1.65
CA ASP A 115 -14.03 -13.19 1.50
C ASP A 115 -12.71 -13.85 1.02
N THR A 116 -11.99 -13.21 0.10
CA THR A 116 -10.67 -13.68 -0.35
C THR A 116 -9.65 -13.63 0.78
N LEU A 117 -9.59 -12.52 1.52
CA LEU A 117 -8.70 -12.37 2.67
C LEU A 117 -9.03 -13.39 3.78
N GLU A 118 -10.32 -13.67 4.01
CA GLU A 118 -10.77 -14.66 5.00
C GLU A 118 -10.31 -16.09 4.62
N ARG A 119 -10.44 -16.46 3.34
CA ARG A 119 -9.97 -17.76 2.85
C ARG A 119 -8.46 -17.96 3.07
N ILE A 120 -7.66 -16.93 2.77
CA ILE A 120 -6.21 -16.97 3.00
C ILE A 120 -5.90 -16.99 4.50
N ALA A 121 -6.62 -16.23 5.31
CA ALA A 121 -6.45 -16.18 6.75
C ALA A 121 -6.71 -17.57 7.39
N ILE A 122 -7.77 -18.28 6.96
CA ILE A 122 -8.06 -19.63 7.42
C ILE A 122 -6.92 -20.59 7.04
N ALA A 123 -6.45 -20.56 5.80
CA ALA A 123 -5.36 -21.41 5.32
C ALA A 123 -4.04 -21.20 6.06
N LYS A 124 -3.81 -19.97 6.56
CA LYS A 124 -2.59 -19.58 7.29
C LYS A 124 -2.78 -19.51 8.82
N GLU A 125 -3.94 -19.96 9.32
CA GLU A 125 -4.27 -19.95 10.76
C GLU A 125 -4.08 -18.57 11.41
N THR A 126 -4.49 -17.53 10.71
CA THR A 126 -4.30 -16.11 11.15
C THR A 126 -5.59 -15.31 11.00
N SER A 127 -5.53 -14.00 11.31
CA SER A 127 -6.65 -13.10 11.16
C SER A 127 -6.72 -12.47 9.76
N ILE A 128 -7.93 -12.10 9.33
CA ILE A 128 -8.16 -11.39 8.07
C ILE A 128 -7.38 -10.06 8.00
N THR A 129 -7.27 -9.36 9.12
CA THR A 129 -6.52 -8.11 9.21
C THR A 129 -5.01 -8.33 9.16
N SER A 130 -4.52 -9.48 9.66
CA SER A 130 -3.11 -9.87 9.54
C SER A 130 -2.72 -10.11 8.07
N VAL A 131 -3.59 -10.76 7.30
CA VAL A 131 -3.37 -10.96 5.85
C VAL A 131 -3.32 -9.62 5.11
N ALA A 132 -4.26 -8.71 5.40
CA ALA A 132 -4.29 -7.38 4.80
C ALA A 132 -3.04 -6.55 5.13
N LEU A 133 -2.56 -6.63 6.37
CA LEU A 133 -1.35 -5.95 6.81
C LEU A 133 -0.10 -6.52 6.12
N ALA A 134 0.03 -7.85 6.08
CA ALA A 134 1.15 -8.53 5.42
C ALA A 134 1.19 -8.21 3.91
N TRP A 135 0.03 -8.15 3.24
CA TRP A 135 -0.06 -7.73 1.84
C TRP A 135 0.53 -6.32 1.65
N CYS A 136 0.10 -5.36 2.46
CA CYS A 136 0.56 -3.98 2.34
C CYS A 136 2.08 -3.84 2.53
N ILE A 137 2.64 -4.53 3.53
CA ILE A 137 4.08 -4.51 3.82
C ILE A 137 4.89 -5.13 2.68
N ALA A 138 4.36 -6.18 2.04
CA ALA A 138 5.05 -6.89 0.96
C ALA A 138 5.07 -6.12 -0.38
N LYS A 139 4.27 -5.05 -0.54
CA LYS A 139 4.08 -4.37 -1.84
C LYS A 139 5.20 -3.40 -2.23
N ALA A 140 5.89 -2.83 -1.26
CA ALA A 140 6.95 -1.85 -1.53
C ALA A 140 7.98 -1.87 -0.39
N PRO A 141 9.22 -1.39 -0.64
CA PRO A 141 10.20 -1.21 0.42
C PRO A 141 9.80 -0.06 1.35
N TYR A 142 10.28 -0.13 2.60
CA TYR A 142 10.12 0.94 3.61
C TYR A 142 8.67 1.34 3.88
N VAL A 143 7.78 0.34 3.97
CA VAL A 143 6.37 0.53 4.32
C VAL A 143 6.18 0.36 5.82
N PHE A 144 5.69 1.40 6.49
CA PHE A 144 5.42 1.46 7.93
C PHE A 144 3.94 1.76 8.18
N PRO A 145 3.06 0.75 8.15
CA PRO A 145 1.61 0.96 8.21
C PRO A 145 1.15 1.60 9.51
N ILE A 146 0.25 2.58 9.41
CA ILE A 146 -0.42 3.17 10.55
C ILE A 146 -1.63 2.31 10.89
N VAL A 147 -1.55 1.64 12.02
CA VAL A 147 -2.60 0.72 12.50
C VAL A 147 -3.14 1.16 13.84
N GLY A 148 -4.42 0.92 14.07
CA GLY A 148 -5.09 1.22 15.30
C GLY A 148 -6.00 0.08 15.76
N GLY A 149 -6.31 0.05 17.05
CA GLY A 149 -7.19 -0.95 17.63
C GLY A 149 -7.86 -0.44 18.89
N ARG A 150 -8.99 -1.04 19.27
CA ARG A 150 -9.71 -0.73 20.52
C ARG A 150 -9.36 -1.67 21.67
N LYS A 151 -8.68 -2.78 21.37
CA LYS A 151 -8.34 -3.84 22.31
C LYS A 151 -6.86 -4.19 22.20
N ILE A 152 -6.29 -4.67 23.29
CA ILE A 152 -4.89 -5.13 23.35
C ILE A 152 -4.65 -6.28 22.35
N GLU A 153 -5.64 -7.17 22.20
CA GLU A 153 -5.57 -8.30 21.26
C GLU A 153 -5.38 -7.85 19.81
N HIS A 154 -5.95 -6.69 19.43
CA HIS A 154 -5.75 -6.13 18.09
C HIS A 154 -4.29 -5.70 17.87
N LEU A 155 -3.67 -5.10 18.89
CA LEU A 155 -2.25 -4.72 18.82
C LEU A 155 -1.36 -5.95 18.71
N LYS A 156 -1.61 -6.97 19.53
CA LYS A 156 -0.86 -8.23 19.48
C LYS A 156 -0.96 -8.88 18.09
N ALA A 157 -2.19 -9.01 17.55
CA ALA A 157 -2.40 -9.56 16.22
C ALA A 157 -1.70 -8.75 15.12
N ASN A 158 -1.63 -7.41 15.23
CA ASN A 158 -0.89 -6.59 14.30
C ASN A 158 0.64 -6.81 14.39
N ILE A 159 1.18 -7.03 15.59
CA ILE A 159 2.59 -7.37 15.80
C ILE A 159 2.90 -8.75 15.22
N ASP A 160 2.08 -9.75 15.50
CA ASP A 160 2.24 -11.10 15.00
C ASP A 160 2.17 -11.15 13.46
N ALA A 161 1.38 -10.27 12.86
CA ALA A 161 1.27 -10.13 11.40
C ALA A 161 2.58 -9.70 10.70
N LEU A 162 3.52 -9.07 11.41
CA LEU A 162 4.82 -8.69 10.85
C LEU A 162 5.66 -9.92 10.44
N GLY A 163 5.41 -11.07 11.06
CA GLY A 163 6.06 -12.35 10.70
C GLY A 163 5.32 -13.13 9.61
N LEU A 164 4.14 -12.69 9.20
CA LEU A 164 3.33 -13.42 8.22
C LEU A 164 3.89 -13.24 6.80
N LYS A 165 4.21 -14.36 6.15
CA LYS A 165 4.63 -14.38 4.75
C LYS A 165 3.49 -14.83 3.85
N LEU A 166 3.17 -14.02 2.85
CA LEU A 166 2.26 -14.36 1.77
C LEU A 166 3.05 -14.98 0.61
N SER A 167 2.50 -16.01 -0.01
CA SER A 167 3.05 -16.54 -1.25
C SER A 167 2.69 -15.63 -2.44
N SER A 168 3.33 -15.85 -3.59
CA SER A 168 2.98 -15.13 -4.83
C SER A 168 1.53 -15.36 -5.21
N GLU A 169 1.04 -16.58 -5.01
CA GLU A 169 -0.34 -17.00 -5.30
C GLU A 169 -1.34 -16.29 -4.36
N ASP A 170 -0.98 -16.09 -3.08
CA ASP A 170 -1.82 -15.34 -2.14
C ASP A 170 -1.95 -13.89 -2.57
N VAL A 171 -0.84 -13.25 -2.93
CA VAL A 171 -0.81 -11.86 -3.40
C VAL A 171 -1.62 -11.71 -4.68
N GLU A 172 -1.41 -12.59 -5.65
CA GLU A 172 -2.14 -12.60 -6.91
C GLU A 172 -3.65 -12.81 -6.70
N ALA A 173 -4.04 -13.72 -5.81
CA ALA A 173 -5.45 -13.95 -5.48
C ALA A 173 -6.10 -12.70 -4.88
N ILE A 174 -5.41 -11.98 -4.00
CA ILE A 174 -5.90 -10.73 -3.42
C ILE A 174 -6.06 -9.66 -4.53
N GLU A 175 -5.06 -9.48 -5.37
CA GLU A 175 -5.02 -8.43 -6.38
C GLU A 175 -6.01 -8.67 -7.53
N ASN A 176 -6.25 -9.92 -7.90
CA ASN A 176 -7.22 -10.29 -8.92
C ASN A 176 -8.68 -10.22 -8.43
N THR A 177 -8.90 -10.22 -7.10
CA THR A 177 -10.25 -10.09 -6.53
C THR A 177 -10.87 -8.72 -6.84
N VAL A 178 -10.08 -7.67 -6.75
CA VAL A 178 -10.46 -6.30 -7.14
C VAL A 178 -9.39 -5.80 -8.10
N PRO A 179 -9.56 -6.03 -9.42
CA PRO A 179 -8.59 -5.59 -10.42
C PRO A 179 -8.38 -4.08 -10.33
N PHE A 180 -7.11 -3.68 -10.31
CA PHE A 180 -6.73 -2.29 -10.26
C PHE A 180 -6.26 -1.81 -11.64
N ASP A 181 -6.91 -0.78 -12.17
CA ASP A 181 -6.51 -0.14 -13.42
C ASP A 181 -5.47 0.94 -13.13
N PHE A 182 -4.24 0.70 -13.56
CA PHE A 182 -3.16 1.69 -13.44
C PHE A 182 -3.35 2.90 -14.35
N GLY A 183 -4.22 2.81 -15.34
CA GLY A 183 -4.51 3.89 -16.27
C GLY A 183 -3.36 4.22 -17.22
N TYR A 184 -3.55 5.29 -17.98
CA TYR A 184 -2.55 5.83 -18.90
C TYR A 184 -1.59 6.78 -18.13
N PRO A 185 -0.26 6.79 -18.39
CA PRO A 185 0.47 5.96 -19.39
C PRO A 185 0.94 4.58 -18.88
N GLN A 186 0.75 4.25 -17.60
CA GLN A 186 1.34 3.07 -16.95
C GLN A 186 0.94 1.76 -17.63
N VAL A 187 -0.30 1.66 -18.13
CA VAL A 187 -0.78 0.48 -18.86
C VAL A 187 0.03 0.20 -20.14
N LEU A 188 0.64 1.25 -20.74
CA LEU A 188 1.50 1.09 -21.93
C LEU A 188 2.94 0.70 -21.58
N LEU A 189 3.36 0.98 -20.34
CA LEU A 189 4.73 0.86 -19.86
C LEU A 189 4.96 -0.40 -18.99
N GLY A 190 3.94 -1.25 -18.84
CA GLY A 190 4.02 -2.46 -18.00
C GLY A 190 3.70 -2.22 -16.53
N GLY A 191 2.98 -1.15 -16.21
CA GLY A 191 2.58 -0.79 -14.86
C GLY A 191 3.62 0.05 -14.11
N PRO A 192 3.36 0.43 -12.84
CA PRO A 192 4.20 1.35 -12.07
C PRO A 192 5.58 0.79 -11.72
N SER A 193 5.72 -0.52 -11.64
CA SER A 193 7.03 -1.17 -11.41
C SER A 193 7.85 -1.33 -12.70
N GLY A 194 7.35 -0.80 -13.83
CA GLY A 194 7.92 -1.05 -15.14
C GLY A 194 7.65 -2.46 -15.67
N ALA A 195 8.00 -2.70 -16.92
CA ALA A 195 7.88 -4.00 -17.54
C ALA A 195 8.90 -4.97 -16.95
N LYS A 196 8.45 -6.13 -16.52
CA LYS A 196 9.33 -7.25 -16.13
C LYS A 196 9.80 -8.05 -17.33
N HIS A 197 9.08 -7.94 -18.42
CA HIS A 197 9.39 -8.61 -19.69
C HIS A 197 9.06 -7.68 -20.86
N PRO A 198 9.79 -7.73 -22.01
CA PRO A 198 9.46 -6.92 -23.19
C PRO A 198 8.03 -7.10 -23.67
N GLN A 199 7.42 -8.26 -23.44
CA GLN A 199 6.03 -8.53 -23.81
C GLN A 199 5.00 -7.82 -22.92
N ASP A 200 5.41 -7.25 -21.79
CA ASP A 200 4.53 -6.48 -20.91
C ASP A 200 4.30 -5.05 -21.44
N VAL A 201 5.22 -4.57 -22.28
CA VAL A 201 5.14 -3.25 -22.91
C VAL A 201 4.38 -3.34 -24.24
N TRP A 202 3.31 -2.56 -24.38
CA TRP A 202 2.43 -2.60 -25.55
C TRP A 202 3.19 -2.42 -26.87
N ILE A 203 4.16 -1.51 -26.92
CA ILE A 203 4.89 -1.21 -28.16
C ILE A 203 5.84 -2.34 -28.55
N THR A 204 6.59 -2.89 -27.60
CA THR A 204 7.53 -3.99 -27.89
C THR A 204 6.81 -5.27 -28.30
N LYS A 205 5.63 -5.52 -27.73
CA LYS A 205 4.74 -6.62 -28.14
C LYS A 205 4.33 -6.55 -29.62
N LYS A 206 4.34 -5.36 -30.20
CA LYS A 206 4.02 -5.12 -31.63
C LYS A 206 5.21 -5.30 -32.56
N PHE A 207 6.43 -5.16 -32.06
CA PHE A 207 7.65 -5.22 -32.89
C PHE A 207 8.26 -6.62 -33.00
N GLY A 208 7.71 -7.62 -32.35
CA GLY A 208 8.16 -9.00 -32.46
C GLY A 208 8.67 -9.61 -31.17
N HIS A 209 9.53 -10.63 -31.30
CA HIS A 209 10.14 -11.30 -30.17
C HIS A 209 11.46 -10.63 -29.81
N PHE A 210 11.66 -10.40 -28.52
CA PHE A 210 12.92 -9.89 -27.96
C PHE A 210 13.48 -10.95 -27.01
N ASP A 211 14.75 -11.30 -27.19
CA ASP A 211 15.46 -12.11 -26.19
C ASP A 211 15.59 -11.30 -24.91
N TRP A 212 15.24 -11.92 -23.81
CA TRP A 212 15.19 -11.28 -22.50
C TRP A 212 15.94 -12.11 -21.46
N VAL A 213 16.83 -11.45 -20.75
CA VAL A 213 17.43 -12.02 -19.54
C VAL A 213 16.71 -11.44 -18.34
N ALA A 214 16.06 -12.31 -17.56
CA ALA A 214 15.40 -11.88 -16.34
C ALA A 214 16.42 -11.21 -15.40
N GLY A 215 16.06 -10.06 -14.86
CA GLY A 215 16.83 -9.45 -13.80
C GLY A 215 16.91 -10.37 -12.56
N PRO A 216 17.88 -10.17 -11.67
CA PRO A 216 17.94 -10.94 -10.44
C PRO A 216 16.64 -10.74 -9.66
N GLU A 217 16.05 -11.86 -9.20
CA GLU A 217 14.92 -11.78 -8.29
C GLU A 217 15.39 -11.06 -7.02
N VAL A 218 14.72 -9.98 -6.68
CA VAL A 218 14.93 -9.34 -5.37
C VAL A 218 14.44 -10.33 -4.34
N SER A 219 15.38 -11.03 -3.70
CA SER A 219 15.03 -11.97 -2.64
C SER A 219 14.32 -11.16 -1.55
N SER A 220 13.09 -11.53 -1.25
CA SER A 220 12.29 -11.01 -0.14
C SER A 220 12.85 -11.39 1.25
N SER A 221 14.13 -11.76 1.31
CA SER A 221 14.82 -12.30 2.50
C SER A 221 15.82 -11.33 3.11
N VAL A 222 15.61 -10.03 2.99
CA VAL A 222 16.36 -9.05 3.76
C VAL A 222 15.36 -8.19 4.53
N TYR A 223 14.92 -8.74 5.67
CA TYR A 223 14.72 -8.05 6.97
C TYR A 223 14.18 -9.09 7.95
#